data_a3842d65d9594902f8284f7e652da222
#
_entry.id   a3842d65d9594902f8284f7e652da222
#
_cell.length_a   1.000
_cell.length_b   1.000
_cell.length_c   1.000
_cell.angle_alpha   90.00
_cell.angle_beta   90.00
_cell.angle_gamma   90.00
#
_symmetry.space_group_name_H-M   'P 1'
#
loop_
_entity.id
_entity.type
_entity.pdbx_description
1 polymer ?
#
loop_
_entity_poly.entity_id
_entity_poly.type
_entity_poly.pdbx_seq_one_letter_code
_entity_poly.pdbx_strand_id
1 'polypeptide(L)'
;MERVSLTYFVDFVLKVGTPKLSGVKEFKEHRYDHLTDFYKPLREAIVAMHEQGKPDRTLDEFLATLTDERKRRIFPGLVEGYRRFLRPTMKWFTPPHTTLPVGDLEININPELGFEIDGTPYLIKTYFRGEPLAQKRVATVLGLITSALGPGRPGTVFAMLDVKNGRLRTLKSAPSPRLGLLLRGEAASFSTIYASV
;
A
#
# COMPACT_ATOMS: atom_id res chain seq x y z
N MET A 1 -4.88 -0.02 -22.27
CA MET A 1 -5.03 -0.56 -20.91
C MET A 1 -4.62 0.54 -19.94
N GLU A 2 -5.53 0.96 -19.05
CA GLU A 2 -5.24 2.01 -18.08
C GLU A 2 -4.44 1.46 -16.93
N ARG A 3 -3.46 2.27 -16.45
CA ARG A 3 -2.60 1.89 -15.34
C ARG A 3 -3.01 2.63 -14.07
N VAL A 4 -3.30 1.87 -13.01
CA VAL A 4 -3.73 2.40 -11.72
C VAL A 4 -2.83 1.91 -10.58
N SER A 5 -2.70 2.71 -9.51
CA SER A 5 -1.98 2.26 -8.32
C SER A 5 -2.82 1.24 -7.54
N LEU A 6 -2.15 0.31 -6.83
CA LEU A 6 -2.80 -0.63 -5.92
C LEU A 6 -3.73 0.08 -4.93
N THR A 7 -3.25 1.15 -4.30
CA THR A 7 -4.02 1.91 -3.30
C THR A 7 -5.28 2.50 -3.90
N TYR A 8 -5.16 3.12 -5.08
CA TYR A 8 -6.30 3.73 -5.76
C TYR A 8 -7.35 2.69 -6.17
N PHE A 9 -6.91 1.57 -6.79
CA PHE A 9 -7.83 0.49 -7.17
C PHE A 9 -8.56 -0.09 -5.96
N VAL A 10 -7.85 -0.32 -4.85
CA VAL A 10 -8.48 -0.80 -3.61
C VAL A 10 -9.47 0.22 -3.05
N ASP A 11 -9.15 1.50 -3.08
CA ASP A 11 -10.08 2.56 -2.67
C ASP A 11 -11.35 2.56 -3.56
N PHE A 12 -11.21 2.33 -4.86
CA PHE A 12 -12.33 2.17 -5.78
C PHE A 12 -13.19 0.94 -5.43
N VAL A 13 -12.57 -0.23 -5.23
CA VAL A 13 -13.27 -1.48 -4.86
C VAL A 13 -14.07 -1.32 -3.58
N LEU A 14 -13.57 -0.54 -2.62
CA LEU A 14 -14.22 -0.35 -1.31
C LEU A 14 -15.30 0.73 -1.31
N LYS A 15 -15.38 1.58 -2.35
CA LYS A 15 -16.44 2.56 -2.52
C LYS A 15 -17.73 1.88 -3.00
N VAL A 16 -18.87 2.49 -2.73
CA VAL A 16 -20.20 2.01 -3.17
C VAL A 16 -20.96 3.18 -3.78
N GLY A 17 -21.68 2.93 -4.88
CA GLY A 17 -22.56 3.92 -5.51
C GLY A 17 -21.84 5.08 -6.19
N THR A 18 -22.42 6.28 -6.13
CA THR A 18 -21.93 7.49 -6.81
C THR A 18 -20.47 7.90 -6.48
N PRO A 19 -19.93 7.69 -5.28
CA PRO A 19 -18.51 7.86 -5.01
C PRO A 19 -17.54 7.10 -5.93
N LYS A 20 -17.96 5.98 -6.54
CA LYS A 20 -17.15 5.31 -7.57
C LYS A 20 -17.02 6.17 -8.81
N LEU A 21 -18.16 6.68 -9.31
CA LEU A 21 -18.22 7.54 -10.49
C LEU A 21 -17.36 8.81 -10.30
N SER A 22 -17.59 9.53 -9.20
CA SER A 22 -16.84 10.75 -8.90
C SER A 22 -15.34 10.49 -8.80
N GLY A 23 -14.94 9.38 -8.17
CA GLY A 23 -13.52 9.02 -8.04
C GLY A 23 -12.87 8.72 -9.40
N VAL A 24 -13.55 8.00 -10.31
CA VAL A 24 -13.00 7.71 -11.64
C VAL A 24 -12.93 8.97 -12.50
N LYS A 25 -13.93 9.86 -12.42
CA LYS A 25 -13.90 11.16 -13.08
C LYS A 25 -12.70 11.99 -12.62
N GLU A 26 -12.51 12.12 -11.31
CA GLU A 26 -11.37 12.83 -10.72
C GLU A 26 -10.03 12.23 -11.16
N PHE A 27 -9.92 10.88 -11.19
CA PHE A 27 -8.74 10.19 -11.68
C PHE A 27 -8.45 10.51 -13.16
N LYS A 28 -9.47 10.53 -14.02
CA LYS A 28 -9.34 10.84 -15.44
C LYS A 28 -8.91 12.28 -15.68
N GLU A 29 -9.50 13.23 -14.94
CA GLU A 29 -9.23 14.66 -15.07
C GLU A 29 -7.84 15.04 -14.54
N HIS A 30 -7.40 14.47 -13.43
CA HIS A 30 -6.17 14.86 -12.74
C HIS A 30 -5.01 13.90 -12.95
N ARG A 31 -5.20 12.78 -13.70
CA ARG A 31 -4.21 11.70 -13.88
C ARG A 31 -3.41 11.47 -12.62
N TYR A 32 -4.07 11.02 -11.56
CA TYR A 32 -3.52 10.78 -10.23
C TYR A 32 -2.21 11.56 -9.98
N ASP A 33 -2.34 12.80 -9.55
CA ASP A 33 -1.17 13.64 -9.28
C ASP A 33 -0.44 13.06 -8.06
N HIS A 34 0.74 12.50 -8.31
CA HIS A 34 1.64 12.04 -7.25
C HIS A 34 1.99 13.14 -6.24
N LEU A 35 1.74 14.41 -6.58
CA LEU A 35 1.94 15.55 -5.70
C LEU A 35 0.89 15.61 -4.57
N THR A 36 -0.27 14.95 -4.74
CA THR A 36 -1.35 14.97 -3.75
C THR A 36 -1.29 13.84 -2.72
N ASP A 37 -0.36 12.86 -2.84
CA ASP A 37 -0.20 11.82 -1.83
C ASP A 37 0.43 12.40 -0.55
N PHE A 38 -0.45 12.74 0.40
CA PHE A 38 -0.07 13.34 1.69
C PHE A 38 1.02 12.56 2.42
N TYR A 39 1.00 11.23 2.35
CA TYR A 39 1.92 10.36 3.08
C TYR A 39 3.18 9.99 2.29
N LYS A 40 3.28 10.38 1.02
CA LYS A 40 4.43 10.08 0.16
C LYS A 40 5.77 10.46 0.80
N PRO A 41 5.96 11.68 1.32
CA PRO A 41 7.26 12.07 1.88
C PRO A 41 7.70 11.20 3.06
N LEU A 42 6.77 10.83 3.95
CA LEU A 42 7.09 9.96 5.08
C LEU A 42 7.40 8.54 4.62
N ARG A 43 6.64 8.01 3.66
CA ARG A 43 6.88 6.68 3.09
C ARG A 43 8.27 6.62 2.44
N GLU A 44 8.63 7.62 1.66
CA GLU A 44 9.95 7.72 1.01
C GLU A 44 11.07 7.87 2.04
N ALA A 45 10.89 8.65 3.10
CA ALA A 45 11.86 8.77 4.18
C ALA A 45 12.11 7.43 4.89
N ILE A 46 11.05 6.66 5.17
CA ILE A 46 11.16 5.32 5.76
C ILE A 46 11.93 4.37 4.83
N VAL A 47 11.58 4.32 3.56
CA VAL A 47 12.27 3.46 2.58
C VAL A 47 13.73 3.85 2.44
N ALA A 48 14.03 5.13 2.24
CA ALA A 48 15.39 5.64 2.09
C ALA A 48 16.26 5.37 3.32
N MET A 49 15.69 5.45 4.52
CA MET A 49 16.40 5.09 5.77
C MET A 49 16.90 3.64 5.72
N HIS A 50 16.06 2.71 5.29
CA HIS A 50 16.45 1.29 5.21
C HIS A 50 17.41 1.01 4.05
N GLU A 51 17.16 1.56 2.87
CA GLU A 51 18.04 1.41 1.69
C GLU A 51 19.46 1.92 1.97
N GLN A 52 19.58 2.97 2.77
CA GLN A 52 20.86 3.56 3.14
C GLN A 52 21.47 2.97 4.41
N GLY A 53 20.80 1.99 5.05
CA GLY A 53 21.26 1.40 6.31
C GLY A 53 21.36 2.41 7.45
N LYS A 54 20.59 3.50 7.41
CA LYS A 54 20.62 4.55 8.43
C LYS A 54 19.81 4.18 9.66
N PRO A 55 20.21 4.68 10.85
CA PRO A 55 19.43 4.46 12.06
C PRO A 55 18.09 5.19 12.01
N ASP A 56 17.12 4.70 12.78
CA ASP A 56 15.75 5.25 12.82
C ASP A 56 15.64 6.71 13.27
N ARG A 57 16.68 7.21 14.00
CA ARG A 57 16.80 8.64 14.36
C ARG A 57 16.83 9.59 13.15
N THR A 58 17.18 9.09 11.94
CA THR A 58 17.12 9.92 10.73
C THR A 58 15.68 10.32 10.38
N LEU A 59 14.67 9.63 10.92
CA LEU A 59 13.29 10.06 10.81
C LEU A 59 13.00 11.34 11.63
N ASP A 60 13.73 11.58 12.74
CA ASP A 60 13.61 12.83 13.50
C ASP A 60 14.19 13.99 12.69
N GLU A 61 15.32 13.77 12.01
CA GLU A 61 15.90 14.74 11.08
C GLU A 61 14.91 15.08 9.97
N PHE A 62 14.27 14.07 9.36
CA PHE A 62 13.21 14.27 8.38
C PHE A 62 12.03 15.08 8.96
N LEU A 63 11.55 14.74 10.16
CA LEU A 63 10.45 15.48 10.81
C LEU A 63 10.81 16.96 11.03
N ALA A 64 12.06 17.26 11.35
CA ALA A 64 12.54 18.64 11.55
C ALA A 64 12.52 19.47 10.25
N THR A 65 12.58 18.84 9.07
CA THR A 65 12.51 19.55 7.76
C THR A 65 11.10 19.90 7.32
N LEU A 66 10.06 19.39 8.00
CA LEU A 66 8.68 19.59 7.57
C LEU A 66 8.24 21.05 7.75
N THR A 67 7.69 21.62 6.70
CA THR A 67 7.10 22.98 6.71
C THR A 67 5.58 22.96 6.80
N ASP A 68 4.94 21.90 6.28
CA ASP A 68 3.48 21.71 6.30
C ASP A 68 2.98 21.42 7.73
N GLU A 69 2.14 22.29 8.28
CA GLU A 69 1.61 22.17 9.66
C GLU A 69 0.80 20.89 9.90
N ARG A 70 0.05 20.44 8.90
CA ARG A 70 -0.73 19.20 9.01
C ARG A 70 0.19 17.98 9.10
N LYS A 71 1.28 17.97 8.33
CA LYS A 71 2.31 16.90 8.39
C LYS A 71 3.04 16.94 9.72
N ARG A 72 3.45 18.14 10.20
CA ARG A 72 4.06 18.30 11.52
C ARG A 72 3.20 17.76 12.65
N ARG A 73 1.88 17.87 12.54
CA ARG A 73 0.95 17.35 13.56
C ARG A 73 0.75 15.84 13.48
N ILE A 74 0.77 15.24 12.27
CA ILE A 74 0.39 13.86 12.06
C ILE A 74 1.60 12.91 12.00
N PHE A 75 2.68 13.29 11.32
CA PHE A 75 3.80 12.40 11.06
C PHE A 75 4.57 11.92 12.28
N PRO A 76 4.78 12.73 13.35
CA PRO A 76 5.45 12.24 14.55
C PRO A 76 4.79 11.00 15.15
N GLY A 77 3.45 10.98 15.25
CA GLY A 77 2.72 9.81 15.74
C GLY A 77 2.83 8.57 14.82
N LEU A 78 3.00 8.78 13.52
CA LEU A 78 3.25 7.71 12.56
C LEU A 78 4.68 7.17 12.67
N VAL A 79 5.68 8.04 12.87
CA VAL A 79 7.07 7.65 13.11
C VAL A 79 7.18 6.82 14.38
N GLU A 80 6.55 7.23 15.47
CA GLU A 80 6.50 6.45 16.71
C GLU A 80 5.79 5.10 16.52
N GLY A 81 4.71 5.06 15.75
CA GLY A 81 4.05 3.81 15.38
C GLY A 81 4.97 2.90 14.56
N TYR A 82 5.71 3.47 13.62
CA TYR A 82 6.69 2.73 12.82
C TYR A 82 7.82 2.17 13.68
N ARG A 83 8.38 2.95 14.62
CA ARG A 83 9.41 2.50 15.56
C ARG A 83 8.96 1.32 16.41
N ARG A 84 7.69 1.30 16.85
CA ARG A 84 7.14 0.14 17.58
C ARG A 84 7.09 -1.14 16.74
N PHE A 85 7.04 -1.03 15.43
CA PHE A 85 7.12 -2.18 14.52
C PHE A 85 8.54 -2.71 14.39
N LEU A 86 9.56 -1.85 14.38
CA LEU A 86 10.95 -2.23 14.16
C LEU A 86 11.47 -3.18 15.24
N ARG A 87 12.28 -4.14 14.84
CA ARG A 87 13.00 -5.07 15.71
C ARG A 87 14.46 -5.18 15.26
N PRO A 88 15.40 -5.37 16.20
CA PRO A 88 16.84 -5.48 15.87
C PRO A 88 17.18 -6.61 14.90
N THR A 89 16.37 -7.68 14.86
CA THR A 89 16.58 -8.87 14.01
C THR A 89 16.10 -8.71 12.58
N MET A 90 15.45 -7.60 12.24
CA MET A 90 14.96 -7.35 10.88
C MET A 90 16.11 -7.02 9.93
N LYS A 91 16.20 -7.75 8.82
CA LYS A 91 17.14 -7.46 7.74
C LYS A 91 16.40 -6.93 6.53
N TRP A 92 16.76 -5.74 6.11
CA TRP A 92 16.18 -5.11 4.93
C TRP A 92 16.58 -5.79 3.63
N PHE A 93 15.65 -5.88 2.69
CA PHE A 93 15.90 -6.09 1.27
C PHE A 93 14.94 -5.26 0.43
N THR A 94 15.35 -4.84 -0.76
CA THR A 94 14.51 -4.07 -1.67
C THR A 94 13.33 -4.92 -2.14
N PRO A 95 12.08 -4.50 -1.88
CA PRO A 95 10.92 -5.27 -2.29
C PRO A 95 10.74 -5.23 -3.82
N PRO A 96 10.27 -6.32 -4.44
CA PRO A 96 10.00 -6.35 -5.87
C PRO A 96 8.77 -5.51 -6.22
N HIS A 97 8.80 -4.93 -7.42
CA HIS A 97 7.68 -4.24 -8.05
C HIS A 97 7.22 -5.01 -9.28
N THR A 98 5.92 -5.00 -9.56
CA THR A 98 5.34 -5.61 -10.77
C THR A 98 4.02 -4.94 -11.13
N THR A 99 3.48 -5.29 -12.27
CA THR A 99 2.11 -4.98 -12.65
C THR A 99 1.27 -6.24 -12.68
N LEU A 100 0.01 -6.15 -12.29
CA LEU A 100 -0.97 -7.23 -12.36
C LEU A 100 -2.08 -6.83 -13.34
N PRO A 101 -2.25 -7.55 -14.45
CA PRO A 101 -3.40 -7.34 -15.34
C PRO A 101 -4.67 -7.89 -14.66
N VAL A 102 -5.71 -7.07 -14.61
CA VAL A 102 -7.04 -7.44 -14.10
C VAL A 102 -8.09 -6.87 -15.04
N GLY A 103 -8.63 -7.71 -15.95
CA GLY A 103 -9.46 -7.23 -17.06
C GLY A 103 -8.68 -6.26 -17.95
N ASP A 104 -9.25 -5.07 -18.19
CA ASP A 104 -8.64 -4.02 -19.01
C ASP A 104 -7.75 -3.05 -18.21
N LEU A 105 -7.45 -3.35 -16.96
CA LEU A 105 -6.58 -2.55 -16.11
C LEU A 105 -5.22 -3.22 -15.87
N GLU A 106 -4.19 -2.38 -15.74
CA GLU A 106 -2.91 -2.74 -15.14
C GLU A 106 -2.80 -2.14 -13.74
N ILE A 107 -2.69 -2.98 -12.73
CA ILE A 107 -2.55 -2.55 -11.34
C ILE A 107 -1.07 -2.59 -10.94
N ASN A 108 -0.51 -1.45 -10.55
CA ASN A 108 0.86 -1.38 -10.04
C ASN A 108 0.93 -2.00 -8.64
N ILE A 109 1.65 -3.10 -8.51
CA ILE A 109 1.86 -3.82 -7.26
C ILE A 109 3.23 -3.44 -6.70
N ASN A 110 3.23 -2.67 -5.63
CA ASN A 110 4.41 -2.08 -5.03
C ASN A 110 4.34 -2.15 -3.50
N PRO A 111 4.68 -3.28 -2.87
CA PRO A 111 4.96 -3.27 -1.44
C PRO A 111 6.12 -2.31 -1.17
N GLU A 112 6.03 -1.51 -0.10
CA GLU A 112 7.06 -0.51 0.18
C GLU A 112 8.22 -1.07 0.99
N LEU A 113 7.98 -2.14 1.79
CA LEU A 113 9.00 -2.66 2.68
C LEU A 113 9.24 -4.15 2.42
N GLY A 114 10.52 -4.53 2.38
CA GLY A 114 10.99 -5.91 2.34
C GLY A 114 11.85 -6.20 3.57
N PHE A 115 11.47 -7.18 4.38
CA PHE A 115 12.26 -7.58 5.54
C PHE A 115 12.37 -9.10 5.65
N GLU A 116 13.55 -9.60 5.98
CA GLU A 116 13.69 -10.91 6.59
C GLU A 116 13.48 -10.76 8.10
N ILE A 117 12.48 -11.44 8.65
CA ILE A 117 12.15 -11.45 10.08
C ILE A 117 12.24 -12.89 10.56
N ASP A 118 13.17 -13.17 11.43
CA ASP A 118 13.42 -14.52 11.97
C ASP A 118 13.56 -15.60 10.87
N GLY A 119 14.31 -15.26 9.81
CA GLY A 119 14.56 -16.14 8.66
C GLY A 119 13.42 -16.23 7.63
N THR A 120 12.31 -15.52 7.86
CA THR A 120 11.16 -15.50 6.96
C THR A 120 11.10 -14.19 6.18
N PRO A 121 11.02 -14.21 4.83
CA PRO A 121 10.87 -12.99 4.04
C PRO A 121 9.45 -12.43 4.13
N TYR A 122 9.36 -11.12 4.38
CA TYR A 122 8.12 -10.36 4.41
C TYR A 122 8.09 -9.31 3.31
N LEU A 123 7.00 -9.23 2.57
CA LEU A 123 6.67 -8.12 1.68
C LEU A 123 5.50 -7.35 2.26
N ILE A 124 5.73 -6.07 2.58
CA ILE A 124 4.82 -5.31 3.42
C ILE A 124 4.33 -4.07 2.68
N LYS A 125 3.00 -3.93 2.61
CA LYS A 125 2.31 -2.71 2.19
C LYS A 125 2.00 -1.85 3.40
N THR A 126 2.41 -0.58 3.38
CA THR A 126 2.17 0.35 4.48
C THR A 126 0.77 0.97 4.42
N TYR A 127 0.17 1.20 5.58
CA TYR A 127 -1.10 1.89 5.75
C TYR A 127 -0.93 3.00 6.78
N PHE A 128 -1.04 4.26 6.32
CA PHE A 128 -0.77 5.45 7.13
C PHE A 128 -2.02 6.18 7.62
N ARG A 129 -3.21 5.80 7.12
CA ARG A 129 -4.44 6.54 7.43
C ARG A 129 -4.82 6.43 8.91
N GLY A 130 -5.51 7.45 9.41
CA GLY A 130 -5.97 7.50 10.79
C GLY A 130 -7.12 6.54 11.11
N GLU A 131 -7.90 6.14 10.09
CA GLU A 131 -9.00 5.20 10.24
C GLU A 131 -8.48 3.78 10.52
N PRO A 132 -9.25 2.96 11.26
CA PRO A 132 -8.88 1.56 11.50
C PRO A 132 -8.68 0.79 10.18
N LEU A 133 -7.61 -0.01 10.12
CA LEU A 133 -7.34 -0.86 8.96
C LEU A 133 -8.36 -2.02 8.91
N ALA A 134 -9.42 -1.83 8.10
CA ALA A 134 -10.52 -2.77 7.95
C ALA A 134 -10.06 -4.10 7.31
N GLN A 135 -10.62 -5.22 7.78
CA GLN A 135 -10.31 -6.56 7.28
C GLN A 135 -10.55 -6.70 5.76
N LYS A 136 -11.63 -6.07 5.24
CA LYS A 136 -11.93 -6.09 3.80
C LYS A 136 -10.79 -5.45 2.99
N ARG A 137 -10.21 -4.33 3.46
CA ARG A 137 -9.05 -3.69 2.83
C ARG A 137 -7.83 -4.62 2.86
N VAL A 138 -7.53 -5.22 4.01
CA VAL A 138 -6.42 -6.18 4.15
C VAL A 138 -6.59 -7.33 3.15
N ALA A 139 -7.76 -7.94 3.08
CA ALA A 139 -8.03 -9.05 2.18
C ALA A 139 -7.87 -8.66 0.70
N THR A 140 -8.36 -7.48 0.30
CA THR A 140 -8.26 -7.00 -1.08
C THR A 140 -6.81 -6.68 -1.46
N VAL A 141 -6.08 -5.93 -0.62
CA VAL A 141 -4.68 -5.57 -0.87
C VAL A 141 -3.80 -6.80 -0.94
N LEU A 142 -3.88 -7.67 0.10
CA LEU A 142 -3.03 -8.85 0.16
C LEU A 142 -3.41 -9.89 -0.89
N GLY A 143 -4.69 -9.98 -1.26
CA GLY A 143 -5.12 -10.82 -2.39
C GLY A 143 -4.45 -10.43 -3.70
N LEU A 144 -4.41 -9.13 -4.02
CA LEU A 144 -3.75 -8.61 -5.23
C LEU A 144 -2.23 -8.82 -5.17
N ILE A 145 -1.59 -8.51 -4.04
CA ILE A 145 -0.14 -8.69 -3.88
C ILE A 145 0.24 -10.17 -3.99
N THR A 146 -0.49 -11.06 -3.32
CA THR A 146 -0.24 -12.51 -3.37
C THR A 146 -0.43 -13.07 -4.77
N SER A 147 -1.47 -12.62 -5.50
CA SER A 147 -1.68 -13.04 -6.89
C SER A 147 -0.57 -12.63 -7.83
N ALA A 148 0.00 -11.45 -7.61
CA ALA A 148 1.05 -10.91 -8.48
C ALA A 148 2.46 -11.39 -8.10
N LEU A 149 2.78 -11.43 -6.81
CA LEU A 149 4.14 -11.68 -6.31
C LEU A 149 4.31 -13.05 -5.64
N GLY A 150 3.22 -13.76 -5.35
CA GLY A 150 3.26 -15.09 -4.74
C GLY A 150 3.89 -16.17 -5.62
N PRO A 151 3.58 -16.24 -6.93
CA PRO A 151 4.25 -17.19 -7.81
C PRO A 151 5.76 -17.02 -7.79
N GLY A 152 6.50 -18.12 -7.55
CA GLY A 152 7.96 -18.11 -7.46
C GLY A 152 8.56 -17.61 -6.13
N ARG A 153 7.72 -17.33 -5.10
CA ARG A 153 8.18 -16.89 -3.77
C ARG A 153 7.59 -17.73 -2.64
N PRO A 154 7.91 -19.04 -2.60
CA PRO A 154 7.44 -19.90 -1.52
C PRO A 154 7.99 -19.40 -0.18
N GLY A 155 7.19 -19.51 0.88
CA GLY A 155 7.58 -19.09 2.23
C GLY A 155 7.53 -17.58 2.49
N THR A 156 7.28 -16.74 1.45
CA THR A 156 7.13 -15.28 1.65
C THR A 156 5.81 -14.94 2.32
N VAL A 157 5.85 -14.14 3.36
CA VAL A 157 4.68 -13.60 4.04
C VAL A 157 4.32 -12.24 3.45
N PHE A 158 3.10 -12.12 2.96
CA PHE A 158 2.53 -10.85 2.51
C PHE A 158 1.75 -10.21 3.65
N ALA A 159 2.05 -8.97 3.97
CA ALA A 159 1.46 -8.26 5.10
C ALA A 159 1.09 -6.81 4.78
N MET A 160 0.17 -6.25 5.56
CA MET A 160 -0.03 -4.80 5.67
C MET A 160 0.45 -4.33 7.03
N LEU A 161 1.20 -3.24 7.06
CA LEU A 161 1.59 -2.57 8.29
C LEU A 161 0.62 -1.42 8.58
N ASP A 162 -0.15 -1.54 9.66
CA ASP A 162 -0.83 -0.40 10.27
C ASP A 162 0.24 0.44 10.99
N VAL A 163 0.74 1.45 10.27
CA VAL A 163 1.90 2.24 10.71
C VAL A 163 1.60 2.96 12.02
N LYS A 164 0.42 3.55 12.16
CA LYS A 164 0.01 4.27 13.37
C LYS A 164 0.10 3.39 14.63
N ASN A 165 -0.26 2.13 14.51
CA ASN A 165 -0.30 1.19 15.64
C ASN A 165 0.93 0.28 15.71
N GLY A 166 1.82 0.29 14.71
CA GLY A 166 2.99 -0.59 14.62
C GLY A 166 2.61 -2.07 14.49
N ARG A 167 1.46 -2.39 13.86
CA ARG A 167 0.91 -3.76 13.83
C ARG A 167 0.86 -4.33 12.42
N LEU A 168 1.46 -5.50 12.24
CA LEU A 168 1.28 -6.28 11.00
C LEU A 168 -0.08 -6.96 10.97
N ARG A 169 -0.67 -6.95 9.78
CA ARG A 169 -1.91 -7.67 9.45
C ARG A 169 -1.62 -8.60 8.27
N THR A 170 -1.89 -9.87 8.45
CA THR A 170 -1.74 -10.92 7.43
C THR A 170 -3.09 -11.55 7.12
N LEU A 171 -3.17 -12.32 6.05
CA LEU A 171 -4.31 -13.19 5.80
C LEU A 171 -4.19 -14.45 6.67
N LYS A 172 -5.32 -14.87 7.23
CA LYS A 172 -5.41 -16.14 8.01
C LYS A 172 -5.42 -17.38 7.11
N SER A 173 -5.77 -17.22 5.84
CA SER A 173 -5.83 -18.26 4.82
C SER A 173 -5.52 -17.70 3.45
N ALA A 174 -5.20 -18.56 2.48
CA ALA A 174 -4.99 -18.14 1.09
C ALA A 174 -6.19 -17.33 0.55
N PRO A 175 -5.94 -16.34 -0.34
CA PRO A 175 -7.01 -15.58 -0.96
C PRO A 175 -8.04 -16.49 -1.64
N SER A 176 -9.32 -16.24 -1.39
CA SER A 176 -10.39 -17.02 -2.02
C SER A 176 -10.40 -16.78 -3.54
N PRO A 177 -10.61 -17.83 -4.38
CA PRO A 177 -10.84 -17.67 -5.81
C PRO A 177 -11.98 -16.70 -6.15
N ARG A 178 -13.00 -16.61 -5.26
CA ARG A 178 -14.12 -15.66 -5.39
C ARG A 178 -13.64 -14.20 -5.33
N LEU A 179 -12.57 -13.91 -4.59
CA LEU A 179 -11.99 -12.57 -4.56
C LEU A 179 -11.47 -12.18 -5.95
N GLY A 180 -10.79 -13.08 -6.66
CA GLY A 180 -10.32 -12.83 -8.02
C GLY A 180 -11.46 -12.54 -9.01
N LEU A 181 -12.60 -13.25 -8.89
CA LEU A 181 -13.79 -12.96 -9.69
C LEU A 181 -14.38 -11.57 -9.38
N LEU A 182 -14.48 -11.22 -8.09
CA LEU A 182 -14.94 -9.91 -7.67
C LEU A 182 -14.03 -8.80 -8.23
N LEU A 183 -12.72 -8.95 -8.12
CA LEU A 183 -11.77 -7.94 -8.57
C LEU A 183 -11.81 -7.73 -10.10
N ARG A 184 -12.05 -8.79 -10.89
CA ARG A 184 -12.30 -8.66 -12.33
C ARG A 184 -13.58 -7.88 -12.62
N GLY A 185 -14.67 -8.14 -11.90
CA GLY A 185 -15.91 -7.38 -12.01
C GLY A 185 -15.73 -5.90 -11.66
N GLU A 186 -14.96 -5.61 -10.62
CA GLU A 186 -14.63 -4.25 -10.22
C GLU A 186 -13.73 -3.54 -11.26
N ALA A 187 -12.78 -4.25 -11.86
CA ALA A 187 -11.96 -3.69 -12.95
C ALA A 187 -12.80 -3.37 -14.19
N ALA A 188 -13.73 -4.26 -14.58
CA ALA A 188 -14.66 -4.00 -15.66
C ALA A 188 -15.56 -2.78 -15.37
N SER A 189 -16.08 -2.67 -14.14
CA SER A 189 -16.84 -1.50 -13.68
C SER A 189 -16.02 -0.21 -13.78
N PHE A 190 -14.75 -0.24 -13.33
CA PHE A 190 -13.85 0.91 -13.47
C PHE A 190 -13.69 1.32 -14.93
N SER A 191 -13.34 0.37 -15.82
CA SER A 191 -13.12 0.63 -17.25
C SER A 191 -14.36 1.19 -17.93
N THR A 192 -15.56 0.67 -17.61
CA THR A 192 -16.83 1.17 -18.12
C THR A 192 -17.07 2.62 -17.69
N ILE A 193 -16.87 2.93 -16.40
CA ILE A 193 -17.03 4.30 -15.89
C ILE A 193 -16.00 5.22 -16.57
N TYR A 194 -14.74 4.79 -16.63
CA TYR A 194 -13.64 5.58 -17.22
C TYR A 194 -13.89 5.94 -18.69
N ALA A 195 -14.49 5.02 -19.45
CA ALA A 195 -14.86 5.28 -20.84
C ALA A 195 -16.05 6.25 -20.99
N SER A 196 -16.90 6.34 -19.94
CA SER A 196 -18.17 7.10 -19.98
C SER A 196 -18.06 8.52 -19.42
N VAL A 197 -16.97 8.88 -18.71
CA VAL A 197 -16.80 10.20 -18.07
C VAL A 197 -15.80 11.11 -18.78
#